data_d5fbb94a289347e23fe41407293724f2
#
_entry.id   d5fbb94a289347e23fe41407293724f2
#
_cell.length_a   1.000
_cell.length_b   1.000
_cell.length_c   1.000
_cell.angle_alpha   90.00
_cell.angle_beta   90.00
_cell.angle_gamma   90.00
#
_symmetry.space_group_name_H-M   'P 1'
#
loop_
_entity.id
_entity.type
_entity.pdbx_description
1 polymer ?
#
loop_
_entity_poly.entity_id
_entity_poly.type
_entity_poly.pdbx_seq_one_letter_code
_entity_poly.pdbx_strand_id
1 'polypeptide(L)'
;MAVNVAAKPTLLAVQILAGVFLHFACASPIAAQNVEKTRLGITDMSFTFLPHILAKDAGFFRKHGMDVELIYVGGPVSISAMAAGELDYNAAPDPGMLAAARGVPTKAVMFTTKCPPMYIIAQSAIKKIEQLAGKKLGITRIGSSTYYVARQMLQKGGVDPDKVAYIQVGSNSTRVASLQNASIDASVLSLPVAPQLAKTGFNQLASPRDIGLRPHGGLMVRTAKLEQNREQVGRMVSALLETMDHIGKNRPKVVEYLNTKWKMNRDLAEQLLVNDFIPLLTMDGRMTTEAVQDYLDQAFQTNQIPNRAKANLVMDLSLVDQAQVRK
;
A
#
# COMPACT_ATOMS: atom_id res chain seq x y z
N MET A 1 72.36 -26.72 63.95
CA MET A 1 72.09 -25.22 63.82
C MET A 1 71.29 -24.99 62.54
N ALA A 2 70.01 -24.83 62.68
CA ALA A 2 69.09 -24.60 61.58
C ALA A 2 68.62 -23.09 61.66
N VAL A 3 68.84 -22.36 60.65
CA VAL A 3 68.33 -20.96 60.54
C VAL A 3 67.13 -20.94 59.65
N ASN A 4 66.00 -20.56 60.22
CA ASN A 4 64.71 -20.49 59.61
C ASN A 4 64.59 -19.01 59.03
N VAL A 5 64.40 -18.89 57.72
CA VAL A 5 64.11 -17.56 57.08
C VAL A 5 62.73 -17.63 56.50
N ALA A 6 61.79 -16.97 57.18
CA ALA A 6 60.43 -16.72 56.70
C ALA A 6 60.41 -15.58 55.72
N ALA A 7 60.05 -15.82 54.51
CA ALA A 7 59.77 -14.76 53.50
C ALA A 7 58.33 -14.25 53.59
N LYS A 8 58.19 -12.97 53.79
CA LYS A 8 56.90 -12.23 53.75
C LYS A 8 56.43 -12.06 52.28
N PRO A 9 55.18 -12.32 51.94
CA PRO A 9 54.67 -12.04 50.60
C PRO A 9 54.47 -10.51 50.45
N THR A 10 54.96 -9.98 49.37
CA THR A 10 54.89 -8.56 49.00
C THR A 10 53.48 -8.10 48.63
N LEU A 11 53.08 -6.96 49.14
CA LEU A 11 51.78 -6.27 48.93
C LEU A 11 51.45 -5.87 47.48
N LEU A 12 52.25 -6.27 46.50
CA LEU A 12 52.13 -5.84 45.10
C LEU A 12 51.14 -6.69 44.26
N ALA A 13 50.75 -7.88 44.74
CA ALA A 13 49.87 -8.80 43.99
C ALA A 13 48.37 -8.54 44.19
N VAL A 14 47.97 -7.74 45.19
CA VAL A 14 46.54 -7.49 45.52
C VAL A 14 45.95 -6.29 44.73
N GLN A 15 46.77 -5.36 44.23
CA GLN A 15 46.29 -4.22 43.51
C GLN A 15 45.99 -4.44 42.01
N ILE A 16 46.47 -5.50 41.42
CA ILE A 16 46.22 -5.83 39.99
C ILE A 16 44.91 -6.60 39.80
N LEU A 17 44.39 -7.31 40.80
CA LEU A 17 43.10 -8.02 40.70
C LEU A 17 41.88 -7.12 40.92
N ALA A 18 42.01 -5.93 41.55
CA ALA A 18 40.89 -5.02 41.77
C ALA A 18 40.59 -4.12 40.55
N GLY A 19 41.59 -3.98 39.62
CA GLY A 19 41.41 -3.13 38.42
C GLY A 19 40.66 -3.82 37.24
N VAL A 20 40.57 -5.16 37.22
CA VAL A 20 39.96 -5.91 36.11
C VAL A 20 38.45 -6.13 36.31
N PHE A 21 37.95 -6.00 37.54
CA PHE A 21 36.51 -6.21 37.84
C PHE A 21 35.61 -4.98 37.64
N LEU A 22 36.17 -3.78 37.36
CA LEU A 22 35.37 -2.55 37.27
C LEU A 22 35.00 -2.13 35.83
N HIS A 23 35.36 -2.90 34.80
CA HIS A 23 35.05 -2.60 33.41
C HIS A 23 33.96 -3.51 32.77
N PHE A 24 33.27 -4.37 33.56
CA PHE A 24 32.22 -5.24 33.03
C PHE A 24 30.79 -4.85 33.39
N ALA A 25 30.56 -3.64 33.89
CA ALA A 25 29.25 -3.24 34.43
C ALA A 25 28.59 -2.05 33.71
N CYS A 26 28.72 -1.95 32.37
CA CYS A 26 27.87 -1.06 31.57
C CYS A 26 27.66 -1.59 30.14
N ALA A 27 27.40 -2.87 29.98
CA ALA A 27 26.61 -3.33 28.83
C ALA A 27 25.13 -3.10 29.22
N SER A 28 24.62 -1.89 28.94
CA SER A 28 23.19 -1.68 28.96
C SER A 28 22.57 -2.78 28.10
N PRO A 29 21.60 -3.57 28.58
CA PRO A 29 20.90 -4.49 27.71
C PRO A 29 20.31 -3.63 26.60
N ILE A 30 20.71 -3.86 25.36
CA ILE A 30 19.95 -3.41 24.21
C ILE A 30 18.58 -4.03 24.44
N ALA A 31 17.65 -3.20 24.93
CA ALA A 31 16.27 -3.63 25.08
C ALA A 31 15.85 -4.16 23.72
N ALA A 32 15.67 -5.47 23.62
CA ALA A 32 15.10 -6.08 22.44
C ALA A 32 13.78 -5.34 22.22
N GLN A 33 13.73 -4.45 21.24
CA GLN A 33 12.49 -3.76 20.89
C GLN A 33 11.47 -4.86 20.65
N ASN A 34 10.46 -4.92 21.51
CA ASN A 34 9.35 -5.85 21.36
C ASN A 34 8.66 -5.49 20.05
N VAL A 35 9.02 -6.21 18.99
CA VAL A 35 8.52 -5.95 17.63
C VAL A 35 7.12 -6.55 17.55
N GLU A 36 6.13 -5.69 17.42
CA GLU A 36 4.72 -6.09 17.37
C GLU A 36 4.39 -6.73 16.03
N LYS A 37 3.92 -7.99 16.06
CA LYS A 37 3.44 -8.67 14.86
C LYS A 37 2.14 -8.03 14.37
N THR A 38 2.04 -7.80 13.07
CA THR A 38 0.93 -7.07 12.45
C THR A 38 0.64 -7.66 11.07
N ARG A 39 -0.63 -7.86 10.74
CA ARG A 39 -1.07 -8.38 9.44
C ARG A 39 -1.68 -7.26 8.60
N LEU A 40 -1.13 -7.04 7.40
CA LEU A 40 -1.58 -6.04 6.44
C LEU A 40 -2.04 -6.72 5.15
N GLY A 41 -3.32 -6.56 4.82
CA GLY A 41 -3.89 -7.05 3.56
C GLY A 41 -3.50 -6.19 2.37
N ILE A 42 -2.96 -6.81 1.33
CA ILE A 42 -2.72 -6.23 -0.01
C ILE A 42 -3.30 -7.15 -1.09
N THR A 43 -3.59 -6.60 -2.27
CA THR A 43 -4.22 -7.40 -3.33
C THR A 43 -3.21 -8.16 -4.18
N ASP A 44 -2.12 -7.51 -4.55
CA ASP A 44 -1.11 -8.06 -5.46
C ASP A 44 0.22 -7.29 -5.36
N MET A 45 1.24 -7.75 -6.10
CA MET A 45 2.49 -7.03 -6.30
C MET A 45 2.32 -6.03 -7.45
N SER A 46 1.84 -4.83 -7.12
CA SER A 46 1.71 -3.71 -8.08
C SER A 46 2.23 -2.41 -7.47
N PHE A 47 2.40 -1.40 -8.30
CA PHE A 47 2.83 -0.08 -7.84
C PHE A 47 1.84 0.55 -6.84
N THR A 48 0.56 0.20 -6.87
CA THR A 48 -0.41 0.60 -5.83
C THR A 48 0.10 0.29 -4.43
N PHE A 49 0.70 -0.89 -4.25
CA PHE A 49 1.16 -1.39 -2.95
C PHE A 49 2.68 -1.26 -2.77
N LEU A 50 3.40 -0.66 -3.73
CA LEU A 50 4.84 -0.43 -3.63
C LEU A 50 5.27 0.24 -2.31
N PRO A 51 4.58 1.29 -1.80
CA PRO A 51 4.95 1.88 -0.51
C PRO A 51 4.91 0.86 0.64
N HIS A 52 3.90 -0.02 0.67
CA HIS A 52 3.74 -1.02 1.73
C HIS A 52 4.75 -2.16 1.62
N ILE A 53 5.00 -2.65 0.39
CA ILE A 53 5.95 -3.72 0.11
C ILE A 53 7.37 -3.24 0.40
N LEU A 54 7.71 -2.04 -0.07
CA LEU A 54 9.02 -1.43 0.19
C LEU A 54 9.22 -1.14 1.68
N ALA A 55 8.18 -0.68 2.40
CA ALA A 55 8.24 -0.45 3.84
C ALA A 55 8.62 -1.72 4.62
N LYS A 56 8.09 -2.88 4.20
CA LYS A 56 8.46 -4.17 4.76
C LYS A 56 9.89 -4.55 4.38
N ASP A 57 10.21 -4.57 3.09
CA ASP A 57 11.46 -5.13 2.57
C ASP A 57 12.68 -4.27 2.91
N ALA A 58 12.52 -2.94 2.95
CA ALA A 58 13.56 -2.00 3.37
C ALA A 58 13.61 -1.76 4.89
N GLY A 59 12.75 -2.43 5.66
CA GLY A 59 12.78 -2.41 7.12
C GLY A 59 12.17 -1.16 7.78
N PHE A 60 11.43 -0.33 7.05
CA PHE A 60 10.78 0.86 7.64
C PHE A 60 9.78 0.47 8.72
N PHE A 61 8.99 -0.58 8.53
CA PHE A 61 8.09 -1.07 9.58
C PHE A 61 8.85 -1.52 10.84
N ARG A 62 9.95 -2.26 10.67
CA ARG A 62 10.79 -2.70 11.81
C ARG A 62 11.44 -1.54 12.54
N LYS A 63 11.89 -0.50 11.82
CA LYS A 63 12.39 0.74 12.41
C LYS A 63 11.36 1.40 13.32
N HIS A 64 10.08 1.26 13.01
CA HIS A 64 8.94 1.74 13.81
C HIS A 64 8.37 0.67 14.78
N GLY A 65 9.13 -0.40 15.10
CA GLY A 65 8.79 -1.40 16.11
C GLY A 65 7.72 -2.41 15.67
N MET A 66 7.56 -2.65 14.35
CA MET A 66 6.53 -3.55 13.84
C MET A 66 7.12 -4.63 12.90
N ASP A 67 6.71 -5.88 13.07
CA ASP A 67 6.95 -6.96 12.14
C ASP A 67 5.68 -7.20 11.31
N VAL A 68 5.65 -6.62 10.11
CA VAL A 68 4.46 -6.63 9.26
C VAL A 68 4.49 -7.83 8.32
N GLU A 69 3.49 -8.69 8.45
CA GLU A 69 3.19 -9.75 7.49
C GLU A 69 2.24 -9.21 6.41
N LEU A 70 2.64 -9.31 5.14
CA LEU A 70 1.76 -8.95 4.01
C LEU A 70 0.92 -10.16 3.63
N ILE A 71 -0.41 -10.02 3.70
CA ILE A 71 -1.37 -11.06 3.35
C ILE A 71 -1.98 -10.72 1.99
N TYR A 72 -1.75 -11.60 1.02
CA TYR A 72 -2.27 -11.43 -0.34
C TYR A 72 -3.74 -11.86 -0.40
N VAL A 73 -4.64 -10.89 -0.30
CA VAL A 73 -6.08 -11.11 -0.29
C VAL A 73 -6.80 -9.95 -0.97
N GLY A 74 -7.63 -10.25 -1.97
CA GLY A 74 -8.22 -9.22 -2.81
C GLY A 74 -9.54 -8.65 -2.31
N GLY A 75 -9.73 -7.38 -2.58
CA GLY A 75 -11.01 -6.68 -2.64
C GLY A 75 -11.89 -6.84 -1.39
N PRO A 76 -13.18 -7.14 -1.57
CA PRO A 76 -14.13 -7.23 -0.46
C PRO A 76 -13.77 -8.27 0.61
N VAL A 77 -13.08 -9.35 0.25
CA VAL A 77 -12.65 -10.39 1.22
C VAL A 77 -11.68 -9.82 2.23
N SER A 78 -10.72 -8.98 1.81
CA SER A 78 -9.77 -8.37 2.72
C SER A 78 -10.43 -7.39 3.70
N ILE A 79 -11.48 -6.69 3.28
CA ILE A 79 -12.25 -5.80 4.16
C ILE A 79 -13.03 -6.63 5.20
N SER A 80 -13.64 -7.73 4.78
CA SER A 80 -14.34 -8.65 5.71
C SER A 80 -13.38 -9.28 6.72
N ALA A 81 -12.20 -9.74 6.28
CA ALA A 81 -11.16 -10.28 7.15
C ALA A 81 -10.63 -9.23 8.15
N MET A 82 -10.47 -7.97 7.71
CA MET A 82 -10.12 -6.87 8.61
C MET A 82 -11.25 -6.58 9.62
N ALA A 83 -12.50 -6.55 9.19
CA ALA A 83 -13.65 -6.35 10.08
C ALA A 83 -13.76 -7.47 11.14
N ALA A 84 -13.46 -8.73 10.75
CA ALA A 84 -13.42 -9.88 11.65
C ALA A 84 -12.18 -9.91 12.58
N GLY A 85 -11.18 -9.06 12.35
CA GLY A 85 -9.95 -9.03 13.16
C GLY A 85 -8.87 -10.01 12.69
N GLU A 86 -9.06 -10.68 11.57
CA GLU A 86 -8.07 -11.57 10.95
C GLU A 86 -6.93 -10.79 10.28
N LEU A 87 -7.21 -9.56 9.84
CA LEU A 87 -6.23 -8.57 9.42
C LEU A 87 -6.25 -7.37 10.37
N ASP A 88 -5.08 -6.82 10.65
CA ASP A 88 -4.96 -5.58 11.43
C ASP A 88 -5.25 -4.34 10.60
N TYR A 89 -4.77 -4.36 9.36
CA TYR A 89 -4.84 -3.25 8.40
C TYR A 89 -5.16 -3.75 6.99
N ASN A 90 -5.63 -2.82 6.15
CA ASN A 90 -5.82 -3.04 4.72
C ASN A 90 -5.23 -1.87 3.93
N ALA A 91 -4.51 -2.16 2.84
CA ALA A 91 -3.83 -1.16 2.03
C ALA A 91 -4.69 -0.53 0.92
N ALA A 92 -5.97 -0.89 0.82
CA ALA A 92 -6.91 -0.41 -0.19
C ALA A 92 -8.07 0.38 0.45
N PRO A 93 -7.92 1.70 0.72
CA PRO A 93 -8.95 2.54 1.31
C PRO A 93 -10.24 2.64 0.50
N ASP A 94 -10.16 2.69 -0.82
CA ASP A 94 -11.33 2.93 -1.68
C ASP A 94 -12.47 1.92 -1.45
N PRO A 95 -12.31 0.58 -1.55
CA PRO A 95 -13.39 -0.34 -1.22
C PRO A 95 -13.73 -0.33 0.27
N GLY A 96 -12.75 -0.03 1.14
CA GLY A 96 -12.94 0.05 2.60
C GLY A 96 -13.84 1.22 3.00
N MET A 97 -13.69 2.38 2.37
CA MET A 97 -14.57 3.54 2.61
C MET A 97 -16.01 3.27 2.17
N LEU A 98 -16.21 2.54 1.04
CA LEU A 98 -17.57 2.13 0.65
C LEU A 98 -18.18 1.13 1.63
N ALA A 99 -17.37 0.24 2.21
CA ALA A 99 -17.83 -0.65 3.27
C ALA A 99 -18.17 0.14 4.56
N ALA A 100 -17.33 1.11 4.93
CA ALA A 100 -17.61 2.02 6.06
C ALA A 100 -18.92 2.81 5.86
N ALA A 101 -19.17 3.31 4.65
CA ALA A 101 -20.43 3.97 4.30
C ALA A 101 -21.66 3.04 4.36
N ARG A 102 -21.45 1.72 4.33
CA ARG A 102 -22.47 0.70 4.55
C ARG A 102 -22.57 0.21 6.02
N GLY A 103 -21.82 0.85 6.93
CA GLY A 103 -21.85 0.55 8.37
C GLY A 103 -20.76 -0.39 8.87
N VAL A 104 -19.80 -0.81 8.04
CA VAL A 104 -18.63 -1.57 8.53
C VAL A 104 -17.75 -0.63 9.38
N PRO A 105 -17.39 -0.96 10.64
CA PRO A 105 -16.70 -0.06 11.55
C PRO A 105 -15.20 0.07 11.23
N THR A 106 -14.88 0.74 10.14
CA THR A 106 -13.52 0.95 9.63
C THR A 106 -13.31 2.38 9.17
N LYS A 107 -12.07 2.86 9.20
CA LYS A 107 -11.68 4.18 8.70
C LYS A 107 -10.39 4.15 7.91
N ALA A 108 -10.30 4.96 6.86
CA ALA A 108 -9.05 5.31 6.22
C ALA A 108 -8.28 6.28 7.13
N VAL A 109 -7.03 5.95 7.47
CA VAL A 109 -6.19 6.79 8.35
C VAL A 109 -5.02 7.43 7.60
N MET A 110 -4.81 7.05 6.34
CA MET A 110 -3.78 7.58 5.47
C MET A 110 -4.08 7.21 4.01
N PHE A 111 -3.62 8.03 3.09
CA PHE A 111 -3.59 7.73 1.66
C PHE A 111 -2.15 7.72 1.15
N THR A 112 -1.81 6.78 0.27
CA THR A 112 -0.50 6.71 -0.40
C THR A 112 -0.58 7.16 -1.84
N THR A 113 -1.75 7.05 -2.48
CA THR A 113 -1.97 7.50 -3.86
C THR A 113 -3.26 8.33 -3.97
N LYS A 114 -3.16 9.43 -4.72
CA LYS A 114 -4.29 10.34 -5.01
C LYS A 114 -5.08 9.96 -6.27
N CYS A 115 -4.64 8.88 -6.95
CA CYS A 115 -5.30 8.32 -8.12
C CYS A 115 -4.83 6.87 -8.30
N PRO A 116 -5.72 5.94 -8.70
CA PRO A 116 -5.32 4.56 -8.97
C PRO A 116 -4.34 4.49 -10.15
N PRO A 117 -3.16 3.86 -10.01
CA PRO A 117 -2.23 3.63 -11.10
C PRO A 117 -2.71 2.49 -12.00
N MET A 118 -3.92 2.64 -12.55
CA MET A 118 -4.63 1.64 -13.34
C MET A 118 -4.98 2.18 -14.72
N TYR A 119 -5.05 1.29 -15.70
CA TYR A 119 -5.27 1.56 -17.10
C TYR A 119 -6.31 0.61 -17.66
N ILE A 120 -7.09 1.01 -18.66
CA ILE A 120 -7.84 0.07 -19.51
C ILE A 120 -6.97 -0.25 -20.72
N ILE A 121 -6.60 -1.52 -20.82
CA ILE A 121 -5.86 -2.08 -21.96
C ILE A 121 -6.81 -3.01 -22.73
N ALA A 122 -6.82 -2.90 -24.04
CA ALA A 122 -7.75 -3.61 -24.92
C ALA A 122 -7.03 -4.31 -26.07
N GLN A 123 -7.71 -5.25 -26.71
CA GLN A 123 -7.31 -5.90 -27.95
C GLN A 123 -6.99 -4.87 -29.03
N SER A 124 -6.06 -5.19 -29.94
CA SER A 124 -5.60 -4.30 -31.02
C SER A 124 -6.71 -3.77 -31.95
N ALA A 125 -7.80 -4.52 -32.08
CA ALA A 125 -8.98 -4.11 -32.85
C ALA A 125 -9.81 -3.00 -32.17
N ILE A 126 -9.71 -2.83 -30.85
CA ILE A 126 -10.45 -1.84 -30.06
C ILE A 126 -9.54 -0.64 -29.83
N LYS A 127 -9.81 0.47 -30.51
CA LYS A 127 -8.94 1.65 -30.54
C LYS A 127 -9.45 2.82 -29.68
N LYS A 128 -10.74 2.78 -29.32
CA LYS A 128 -11.41 3.85 -28.55
C LYS A 128 -12.26 3.26 -27.45
N ILE A 129 -12.38 3.99 -26.34
CA ILE A 129 -13.11 3.53 -25.17
C ILE A 129 -14.59 3.30 -25.45
N GLU A 130 -15.18 4.06 -26.39
CA GLU A 130 -16.59 3.95 -26.77
C GLU A 130 -16.92 2.57 -27.38
N GLN A 131 -15.93 1.90 -27.97
CA GLN A 131 -16.07 0.56 -28.55
C GLN A 131 -16.20 -0.55 -27.47
N LEU A 132 -16.08 -0.22 -26.18
CA LEU A 132 -16.25 -1.19 -25.10
C LEU A 132 -17.71 -1.49 -24.77
N ALA A 133 -18.69 -0.75 -25.29
CA ALA A 133 -20.10 -1.08 -25.16
C ALA A 133 -20.35 -2.49 -25.74
N GLY A 134 -20.97 -3.38 -24.94
CA GLY A 134 -21.22 -4.79 -25.29
C GLY A 134 -20.00 -5.72 -25.23
N LYS A 135 -18.82 -5.22 -24.84
CA LYS A 135 -17.57 -5.98 -24.76
C LYS A 135 -17.31 -6.56 -23.39
N LYS A 136 -16.44 -7.58 -23.33
CA LYS A 136 -15.99 -8.26 -22.11
C LYS A 136 -14.80 -7.50 -21.50
N LEU A 137 -14.99 -6.89 -20.31
CA LEU A 137 -13.94 -6.18 -19.58
C LEU A 137 -13.53 -6.97 -18.34
N GLY A 138 -12.27 -7.41 -18.32
CA GLY A 138 -11.69 -8.16 -17.21
C GLY A 138 -11.42 -7.28 -16.00
N ILE A 139 -11.87 -7.71 -14.83
CA ILE A 139 -11.67 -7.09 -13.53
C ILE A 139 -11.24 -8.13 -12.50
N THR A 140 -10.79 -7.70 -11.31
CA THR A 140 -10.48 -8.62 -10.21
C THR A 140 -11.76 -9.34 -9.76
N ARG A 141 -12.76 -8.57 -9.34
CA ARG A 141 -14.13 -9.01 -9.00
C ARG A 141 -15.07 -7.81 -8.90
N ILE A 142 -16.37 -8.06 -8.90
CA ILE A 142 -17.39 -7.04 -8.59
C ILE A 142 -17.13 -6.48 -7.19
N GLY A 143 -17.18 -5.15 -7.03
CA GLY A 143 -16.92 -4.44 -5.78
C GLY A 143 -15.44 -4.24 -5.43
N SER A 144 -14.50 -4.62 -6.31
CA SER A 144 -13.08 -4.31 -6.16
C SER A 144 -12.73 -2.94 -6.75
N SER A 145 -11.52 -2.43 -6.41
CA SER A 145 -11.00 -1.18 -7.00
C SER A 145 -10.99 -1.21 -8.53
N THR A 146 -10.63 -2.35 -9.15
CA THR A 146 -10.63 -2.48 -10.62
C THR A 146 -12.03 -2.33 -11.22
N TYR A 147 -13.06 -2.82 -10.53
CA TYR A 147 -14.45 -2.65 -10.96
C TYR A 147 -14.88 -1.17 -10.93
N TYR A 148 -14.62 -0.48 -9.82
CA TYR A 148 -15.01 0.92 -9.67
C TYR A 148 -14.22 1.85 -10.59
N VAL A 149 -12.91 1.60 -10.76
CA VAL A 149 -12.05 2.33 -11.70
C VAL A 149 -12.53 2.14 -13.13
N ALA A 150 -12.86 0.90 -13.53
CA ALA A 150 -13.43 0.62 -14.85
C ALA A 150 -14.68 1.45 -15.12
N ARG A 151 -15.64 1.41 -14.19
CA ARG A 151 -16.90 2.17 -14.32
C ARG A 151 -16.65 3.67 -14.46
N GLN A 152 -15.75 4.23 -13.67
CA GLN A 152 -15.43 5.65 -13.72
C GLN A 152 -14.73 6.03 -15.04
N MET A 153 -13.76 5.23 -15.51
CA MET A 153 -13.10 5.47 -16.79
C MET A 153 -14.08 5.41 -17.97
N LEU A 154 -14.96 4.40 -17.97
CA LEU A 154 -16.01 4.26 -18.98
C LEU A 154 -16.94 5.47 -18.99
N GLN A 155 -17.44 5.88 -17.83
CA GLN A 155 -18.34 7.03 -17.70
C GLN A 155 -17.69 8.33 -18.17
N LYS A 156 -16.42 8.58 -17.81
CA LYS A 156 -15.64 9.73 -18.27
C LYS A 156 -15.38 9.68 -19.78
N GLY A 157 -15.24 8.50 -20.35
CA GLY A 157 -15.13 8.26 -21.80
C GLY A 157 -16.47 8.20 -22.54
N GLY A 158 -17.58 8.61 -21.89
CA GLY A 158 -18.91 8.65 -22.55
C GLY A 158 -19.58 7.30 -22.75
N VAL A 159 -19.07 6.25 -22.11
CA VAL A 159 -19.66 4.90 -22.18
C VAL A 159 -20.51 4.64 -20.94
N ASP A 160 -21.74 4.19 -21.16
CA ASP A 160 -22.59 3.68 -20.07
C ASP A 160 -21.94 2.41 -19.47
N PRO A 161 -21.49 2.46 -18.19
CA PRO A 161 -20.82 1.32 -17.58
C PRO A 161 -21.68 0.05 -17.51
N ASP A 162 -23.00 0.17 -17.52
CA ASP A 162 -23.91 -0.97 -17.42
C ASP A 162 -24.08 -1.70 -18.78
N LYS A 163 -23.59 -1.11 -19.87
CA LYS A 163 -23.53 -1.76 -21.19
C LYS A 163 -22.27 -2.59 -21.40
N VAL A 164 -21.37 -2.71 -20.41
CA VAL A 164 -20.13 -3.49 -20.49
C VAL A 164 -20.25 -4.78 -19.68
N ALA A 165 -19.83 -5.90 -20.26
CA ALA A 165 -19.83 -7.20 -19.57
C ALA A 165 -18.58 -7.34 -18.69
N TYR A 166 -18.72 -7.19 -17.36
CA TYR A 166 -17.62 -7.37 -16.42
C TYR A 166 -17.33 -8.84 -16.17
N ILE A 167 -16.11 -9.28 -16.50
CA ILE A 167 -15.65 -10.66 -16.27
C ILE A 167 -14.72 -10.69 -15.07
N GLN A 168 -15.07 -11.46 -14.04
CA GLN A 168 -14.27 -11.63 -12.82
C GLN A 168 -13.13 -12.61 -13.08
N VAL A 169 -11.94 -12.08 -13.37
CA VAL A 169 -10.76 -12.87 -13.80
C VAL A 169 -9.75 -13.06 -12.66
N GLY A 170 -9.76 -12.20 -11.65
CA GLY A 170 -8.84 -12.29 -10.52
C GLY A 170 -7.60 -11.41 -10.66
N SER A 171 -6.39 -11.99 -10.50
CA SER A 171 -5.11 -11.25 -10.42
C SER A 171 -4.73 -10.53 -11.72
N ASN A 172 -3.76 -9.59 -11.65
CA ASN A 172 -3.19 -8.94 -12.85
C ASN A 172 -2.66 -9.98 -13.85
N SER A 173 -1.93 -10.99 -13.39
CA SER A 173 -1.35 -12.03 -14.26
C SER A 173 -2.43 -12.84 -14.98
N THR A 174 -3.50 -13.22 -14.27
CA THR A 174 -4.62 -13.95 -14.88
C THR A 174 -5.37 -13.09 -15.91
N ARG A 175 -5.55 -11.79 -15.62
CA ARG A 175 -6.18 -10.85 -16.55
C ARG A 175 -5.33 -10.64 -17.82
N VAL A 176 -4.00 -10.56 -17.68
CA VAL A 176 -3.08 -10.51 -18.82
C VAL A 176 -3.21 -11.74 -19.68
N ALA A 177 -3.16 -12.94 -19.10
CA ALA A 177 -3.33 -14.19 -19.83
C ALA A 177 -4.68 -14.23 -20.57
N SER A 178 -5.76 -13.80 -19.91
CA SER A 178 -7.11 -13.75 -20.52
C SER A 178 -7.20 -12.75 -21.66
N LEU A 179 -6.47 -11.64 -21.59
CA LEU A 179 -6.40 -10.67 -22.69
C LEU A 179 -5.55 -11.21 -23.85
N GLN A 180 -4.42 -11.86 -23.56
CA GLN A 180 -3.53 -12.45 -24.58
C GLN A 180 -4.17 -13.60 -25.35
N ASN A 181 -4.99 -14.43 -24.70
CA ASN A 181 -5.72 -15.52 -25.35
C ASN A 181 -7.10 -15.10 -25.90
N ALA A 182 -7.40 -13.79 -25.89
CA ALA A 182 -8.63 -13.19 -26.41
C ALA A 182 -9.94 -13.71 -25.75
N SER A 183 -9.89 -14.27 -24.53
CA SER A 183 -11.10 -14.63 -23.77
C SER A 183 -11.86 -13.42 -23.21
N ILE A 184 -11.17 -12.28 -23.12
CA ILE A 184 -11.72 -10.95 -22.82
C ILE A 184 -11.26 -9.94 -23.88
N ASP A 185 -12.07 -8.89 -24.09
CA ASP A 185 -11.84 -7.85 -25.09
C ASP A 185 -10.92 -6.73 -24.55
N ALA A 186 -11.05 -6.43 -23.27
CA ALA A 186 -10.26 -5.45 -22.54
C ALA A 186 -10.06 -5.85 -21.09
N SER A 187 -9.14 -5.17 -20.39
CA SER A 187 -8.93 -5.39 -18.95
C SER A 187 -8.46 -4.11 -18.25
N VAL A 188 -8.86 -3.96 -16.97
CA VAL A 188 -8.20 -3.00 -16.07
C VAL A 188 -6.91 -3.65 -15.57
N LEU A 189 -5.78 -3.04 -15.86
CA LEU A 189 -4.45 -3.51 -15.45
C LEU A 189 -3.71 -2.38 -14.70
N SER A 190 -2.92 -2.77 -13.70
CA SER A 190 -2.13 -1.83 -12.90
C SER A 190 -0.70 -1.69 -13.45
N LEU A 191 0.02 -0.66 -13.00
CA LEU A 191 1.47 -0.62 -13.13
C LEU A 191 2.10 -1.82 -12.39
N PRO A 192 3.15 -2.46 -12.95
CA PRO A 192 3.89 -2.04 -14.17
C PRO A 192 3.35 -2.68 -15.46
N VAL A 193 2.36 -3.52 -15.39
CA VAL A 193 1.97 -4.45 -16.46
C VAL A 193 1.29 -3.74 -17.63
N ALA A 194 0.43 -2.76 -17.32
CA ALA A 194 -0.38 -2.10 -18.34
C ALA A 194 0.45 -1.41 -19.44
N PRO A 195 1.44 -0.54 -19.14
CA PRO A 195 2.26 0.08 -20.18
C PRO A 195 3.16 -0.91 -20.92
N GLN A 196 3.56 -2.01 -20.28
CA GLN A 196 4.35 -3.05 -20.97
C GLN A 196 3.49 -3.74 -22.03
N LEU A 197 2.26 -4.11 -21.69
CA LEU A 197 1.37 -4.80 -22.61
C LEU A 197 0.96 -3.90 -23.78
N ALA A 198 0.78 -2.60 -23.54
CA ALA A 198 0.52 -1.62 -24.60
C ALA A 198 1.64 -1.56 -25.66
N LYS A 199 2.90 -1.85 -25.29
CA LYS A 199 4.03 -1.92 -26.23
C LYS A 199 4.04 -3.18 -27.10
N THR A 200 3.19 -4.17 -26.82
CA THR A 200 3.13 -5.47 -27.54
C THR A 200 1.92 -5.60 -28.46
N GLY A 201 1.33 -4.47 -28.89
CA GLY A 201 0.23 -4.45 -29.86
C GLY A 201 -1.17 -4.33 -29.27
N PHE A 202 -1.31 -4.24 -27.94
CA PHE A 202 -2.56 -3.89 -27.29
C PHE A 202 -2.73 -2.38 -27.22
N ASN A 203 -3.98 -1.90 -27.15
CA ASN A 203 -4.27 -0.48 -27.07
C ASN A 203 -4.55 -0.04 -25.63
N GLN A 204 -3.94 1.05 -25.19
CA GLN A 204 -4.32 1.74 -23.98
C GLN A 204 -5.49 2.68 -24.28
N LEU A 205 -6.65 2.42 -23.70
CA LEU A 205 -7.88 3.20 -23.92
C LEU A 205 -8.12 4.26 -22.83
N ALA A 206 -7.63 4.01 -21.61
CA ALA A 206 -7.76 4.94 -20.50
C ALA A 206 -6.57 4.83 -19.54
N SER A 207 -6.31 5.90 -18.80
CA SER A 207 -5.17 6.06 -17.88
C SER A 207 -5.60 6.71 -16.57
N PRO A 208 -4.76 6.77 -15.54
CA PRO A 208 -5.03 7.49 -14.31
C PRO A 208 -5.40 8.97 -14.50
N ARG A 209 -4.89 9.61 -15.56
CA ARG A 209 -5.16 11.03 -15.85
C ARG A 209 -6.62 11.29 -16.22
N ASP A 210 -7.31 10.28 -16.76
CA ASP A 210 -8.67 10.41 -17.25
C ASP A 210 -9.72 10.42 -16.12
N ILE A 211 -9.35 9.99 -14.91
CA ILE A 211 -10.28 9.93 -13.78
C ILE A 211 -10.09 11.04 -12.73
N GLY A 212 -8.96 11.74 -12.74
CA GLY A 212 -8.66 12.81 -11.79
C GLY A 212 -8.38 12.33 -10.36
N LEU A 213 -8.61 13.18 -9.36
CA LEU A 213 -8.41 12.81 -7.96
C LEU A 213 -9.42 11.74 -7.54
N ARG A 214 -8.89 10.64 -7.02
CA ARG A 214 -9.68 9.54 -6.49
C ARG A 214 -8.91 8.87 -5.35
N PRO A 215 -9.44 8.86 -4.12
CA PRO A 215 -8.83 8.13 -3.01
C PRO A 215 -8.58 6.67 -3.41
N HIS A 216 -7.33 6.18 -3.22
CA HIS A 216 -6.99 4.81 -3.63
C HIS A 216 -6.07 4.13 -2.63
N GLY A 217 -4.80 3.86 -2.92
CA GLY A 217 -3.88 3.22 -1.99
C GLY A 217 -3.72 3.98 -0.67
N GLY A 218 -3.47 3.29 0.43
CA GLY A 218 -3.32 3.92 1.73
C GLY A 218 -3.38 2.94 2.90
N LEU A 219 -4.01 3.32 3.99
CA LEU A 219 -4.15 2.50 5.18
C LEU A 219 -5.57 2.59 5.74
N MET A 220 -6.26 1.46 5.78
CA MET A 220 -7.53 1.25 6.47
C MET A 220 -7.30 0.50 7.78
N VAL A 221 -8.09 0.83 8.78
CA VAL A 221 -8.06 0.19 10.10
C VAL A 221 -9.47 0.07 10.66
N ARG A 222 -9.71 -0.91 11.55
CA ARG A 222 -10.95 -0.97 12.34
C ARG A 222 -11.03 0.22 13.31
N THR A 223 -12.22 0.78 13.48
CA THR A 223 -12.47 1.88 14.43
C THR A 223 -12.01 1.51 15.84
N ALA A 224 -12.34 0.30 16.32
CA ALA A 224 -11.90 -0.18 17.63
C ALA A 224 -10.37 -0.22 17.78
N LYS A 225 -9.63 -0.64 16.72
CA LYS A 225 -8.15 -0.63 16.76
C LYS A 225 -7.59 0.79 16.75
N LEU A 226 -8.22 1.71 16.00
CA LEU A 226 -7.83 3.12 16.00
C LEU A 226 -7.99 3.77 17.38
N GLU A 227 -9.01 3.38 18.14
CA GLU A 227 -9.28 3.86 19.49
C GLU A 227 -8.37 3.21 20.53
N GLN A 228 -8.24 1.88 20.52
CA GLN A 228 -7.54 1.10 21.55
C GLN A 228 -6.02 1.05 21.36
N ASN A 229 -5.53 1.11 20.11
CA ASN A 229 -4.11 0.97 19.76
C ASN A 229 -3.62 2.14 18.90
N ARG A 230 -4.09 3.36 19.22
CA ARG A 230 -3.81 4.58 18.43
C ARG A 230 -2.32 4.81 18.18
N GLU A 231 -1.47 4.49 19.16
CA GLU A 231 -0.01 4.62 19.02
C GLU A 231 0.56 3.68 17.95
N GLN A 232 0.15 2.40 17.91
CA GLN A 232 0.58 1.46 16.89
C GLN A 232 0.12 1.92 15.49
N VAL A 233 -1.13 2.42 15.37
CA VAL A 233 -1.62 2.99 14.09
C VAL A 233 -0.78 4.19 13.67
N GLY A 234 -0.38 5.05 14.62
CA GLY A 234 0.52 6.19 14.37
C GLY A 234 1.91 5.76 13.90
N ARG A 235 2.46 4.68 14.44
CA ARG A 235 3.73 4.10 13.96
C ARG A 235 3.62 3.55 12.54
N MET A 236 2.50 2.88 12.19
CA MET A 236 2.21 2.44 10.82
C MET A 236 2.16 3.63 9.83
N VAL A 237 1.44 4.70 10.19
CA VAL A 237 1.37 5.92 9.40
C VAL A 237 2.76 6.53 9.21
N SER A 238 3.55 6.66 10.29
CA SER A 238 4.91 7.21 10.24
C SER A 238 5.85 6.39 9.36
N ALA A 239 5.80 5.06 9.44
CA ALA A 239 6.60 4.18 8.61
C ALA A 239 6.27 4.34 7.11
N LEU A 240 5.00 4.46 6.77
CA LEU A 240 4.57 4.66 5.37
C LEU A 240 4.93 6.07 4.86
N LEU A 241 4.79 7.11 5.68
CA LEU A 241 5.24 8.48 5.33
C LEU A 241 6.74 8.53 5.07
N GLU A 242 7.54 7.87 5.91
CA GLU A 242 8.99 7.76 5.69
C GLU A 242 9.32 6.99 4.41
N THR A 243 8.57 5.92 4.13
CA THR A 243 8.75 5.15 2.89
C THR A 243 8.41 5.97 1.65
N MET A 244 7.33 6.75 1.67
CA MET A 244 6.98 7.62 0.54
C MET A 244 8.02 8.73 0.33
N ASP A 245 8.53 9.33 1.41
CA ASP A 245 9.64 10.28 1.34
C ASP A 245 10.89 9.62 0.72
N HIS A 246 11.19 8.39 1.13
CA HIS A 246 12.28 7.59 0.55
C HIS A 246 12.07 7.34 -0.95
N ILE A 247 10.87 6.98 -1.39
CA ILE A 247 10.54 6.80 -2.82
C ILE A 247 10.79 8.10 -3.60
N GLY A 248 10.40 9.24 -3.07
CA GLY A 248 10.59 10.53 -3.71
C GLY A 248 12.05 10.98 -3.80
N LYS A 249 12.82 10.80 -2.73
CA LYS A 249 14.18 11.33 -2.58
C LYS A 249 15.29 10.37 -3.02
N ASN A 250 15.07 9.06 -2.93
CA ASN A 250 16.08 8.02 -3.20
C ASN A 250 15.75 7.19 -4.45
N ARG A 251 15.31 7.84 -5.53
CA ARG A 251 14.89 7.19 -6.78
C ARG A 251 15.84 6.10 -7.28
N PRO A 252 17.18 6.31 -7.33
CA PRO A 252 18.10 5.26 -7.80
C PRO A 252 18.04 3.98 -6.96
N LYS A 253 17.87 4.10 -5.63
CA LYS A 253 17.73 2.94 -4.74
C LYS A 253 16.42 2.21 -4.95
N VAL A 254 15.33 2.94 -5.23
CA VAL A 254 14.02 2.35 -5.51
C VAL A 254 14.03 1.67 -6.88
N VAL A 255 14.67 2.24 -7.90
CA VAL A 255 14.89 1.61 -9.22
C VAL A 255 15.70 0.32 -9.06
N GLU A 256 16.77 0.33 -8.27
CA GLU A 256 17.56 -0.86 -7.98
C GLU A 256 16.73 -1.94 -7.25
N TYR A 257 15.90 -1.54 -6.29
CA TYR A 257 14.95 -2.44 -5.63
C TYR A 257 13.97 -3.08 -6.64
N LEU A 258 13.35 -2.28 -7.53
CA LEU A 258 12.46 -2.79 -8.57
C LEU A 258 13.18 -3.73 -9.53
N ASN A 259 14.43 -3.42 -9.91
CA ASN A 259 15.25 -4.26 -10.77
C ASN A 259 15.58 -5.60 -10.09
N THR A 260 16.03 -5.58 -8.84
CA THR A 260 16.50 -6.77 -8.13
C THR A 260 15.38 -7.65 -7.59
N LYS A 261 14.34 -7.04 -6.99
CA LYS A 261 13.25 -7.78 -6.33
C LYS A 261 12.08 -8.07 -7.26
N TRP A 262 11.72 -7.13 -8.13
CA TRP A 262 10.60 -7.30 -9.05
C TRP A 262 11.06 -7.77 -10.45
N LYS A 263 12.38 -7.98 -10.65
CA LYS A 263 12.97 -8.42 -11.92
C LYS A 263 12.60 -7.50 -13.10
N MET A 264 12.39 -6.23 -12.81
CA MET A 264 12.04 -5.24 -13.82
C MET A 264 13.31 -4.72 -14.51
N ASN A 265 13.26 -4.51 -15.84
CA ASN A 265 14.33 -3.81 -16.53
C ASN A 265 14.54 -2.42 -15.91
N ARG A 266 15.80 -1.99 -15.74
CA ARG A 266 16.17 -0.78 -15.02
C ARG A 266 15.60 0.48 -15.64
N ASP A 267 15.70 0.64 -16.95
CA ASP A 267 15.20 1.81 -17.68
C ASP A 267 13.66 1.88 -17.59
N LEU A 268 13.00 0.73 -17.69
CA LEU A 268 11.56 0.65 -17.50
C LEU A 268 11.15 0.97 -16.06
N ALA A 269 11.89 0.47 -15.07
CA ALA A 269 11.64 0.76 -13.67
C ALA A 269 11.75 2.27 -13.38
N GLU A 270 12.77 2.93 -13.92
CA GLU A 270 12.96 4.37 -13.79
C GLU A 270 11.85 5.14 -14.51
N GLN A 271 11.54 4.81 -15.75
CA GLN A 271 10.46 5.42 -16.51
C GLN A 271 9.12 5.36 -15.74
N LEU A 272 8.72 4.16 -15.32
CA LEU A 272 7.44 3.95 -14.63
C LEU A 272 7.41 4.60 -13.24
N LEU A 273 8.50 4.52 -12.50
CA LEU A 273 8.59 5.14 -11.17
C LEU A 273 8.47 6.65 -11.26
N VAL A 274 9.27 7.29 -12.13
CA VAL A 274 9.40 8.75 -12.18
C VAL A 274 8.24 9.42 -12.92
N ASN A 275 7.83 8.86 -14.06
CA ASN A 275 6.86 9.51 -14.95
C ASN A 275 5.41 9.10 -14.66
N ASP A 276 5.21 7.87 -14.18
CA ASP A 276 3.85 7.32 -14.04
C ASP A 276 3.41 7.15 -12.58
N PHE A 277 4.32 6.85 -11.64
CA PHE A 277 3.92 6.53 -10.27
C PHE A 277 4.14 7.68 -9.27
N ILE A 278 5.34 8.25 -9.19
CA ILE A 278 5.62 9.34 -8.22
C ILE A 278 4.61 10.49 -8.34
N PRO A 279 4.18 10.92 -9.54
CA PRO A 279 3.15 11.97 -9.67
C PRO A 279 1.79 11.61 -9.06
N LEU A 280 1.52 10.31 -8.85
CA LEU A 280 0.28 9.83 -8.26
C LEU A 280 0.36 9.68 -6.72
N LEU A 281 1.56 9.79 -6.12
CA LEU A 281 1.72 9.68 -4.68
C LEU A 281 1.14 10.90 -3.95
N THR A 282 0.56 10.65 -2.78
CA THR A 282 0.23 11.67 -1.78
C THR A 282 1.41 11.78 -0.82
N MET A 283 2.44 12.58 -1.16
CA MET A 283 3.69 12.62 -0.42
C MET A 283 3.53 12.97 1.07
N ASP A 284 2.44 13.64 1.41
CA ASP A 284 2.06 14.01 2.77
C ASP A 284 1.08 13.01 3.44
N GLY A 285 0.66 11.97 2.74
CA GLY A 285 -0.27 10.97 3.26
C GLY A 285 -1.74 11.39 3.25
N ARG A 286 -2.08 12.53 2.62
CA ARG A 286 -3.42 13.13 2.69
C ARG A 286 -4.22 12.97 1.41
N MET A 287 -5.51 13.00 1.58
CA MET A 287 -6.50 13.28 0.54
C MET A 287 -7.40 14.40 1.07
N THR A 288 -7.82 15.31 0.20
CA THR A 288 -8.71 16.39 0.62
C THR A 288 -10.08 15.85 0.98
N THR A 289 -10.76 16.51 1.91
CA THR A 289 -12.13 16.15 2.32
C THR A 289 -13.08 16.20 1.13
N GLU A 290 -12.89 17.17 0.24
CA GLU A 290 -13.68 17.36 -0.98
C GLU A 290 -13.53 16.17 -1.91
N ALA A 291 -12.30 15.68 -2.16
CA ALA A 291 -12.05 14.54 -3.05
C ALA A 291 -12.65 13.24 -2.49
N VAL A 292 -12.62 13.05 -1.15
CA VAL A 292 -13.29 11.92 -0.51
C VAL A 292 -14.81 12.07 -0.57
N GLN A 293 -15.34 13.29 -0.38
CA GLN A 293 -16.77 13.55 -0.47
C GLN A 293 -17.28 13.31 -1.89
N ASP A 294 -16.59 13.82 -2.92
CA ASP A 294 -16.92 13.60 -4.34
C ASP A 294 -16.94 12.10 -4.68
N TYR A 295 -15.96 11.33 -4.13
CA TYR A 295 -15.94 9.89 -4.29
C TYR A 295 -17.17 9.20 -3.69
N LEU A 296 -17.60 9.61 -2.49
CA LEU A 296 -18.79 9.07 -1.82
C LEU A 296 -20.09 9.50 -2.51
N ASP A 297 -20.19 10.75 -2.96
CA ASP A 297 -21.36 11.26 -3.69
C ASP A 297 -21.53 10.53 -5.04
N GLN A 298 -20.43 10.30 -5.76
CA GLN A 298 -20.44 9.46 -6.96
C GLN A 298 -20.87 8.02 -6.65
N ALA A 299 -20.36 7.45 -5.56
CA ALA A 299 -20.75 6.10 -5.14
C ALA A 299 -22.23 6.00 -4.79
N PHE A 300 -22.82 7.02 -4.19
CA PHE A 300 -24.25 7.09 -3.93
C PHE A 300 -25.05 7.23 -5.24
N GLN A 301 -24.67 8.14 -6.14
CA GLN A 301 -25.32 8.33 -7.44
C GLN A 301 -25.32 7.08 -8.32
N THR A 302 -24.29 6.23 -8.16
CA THR A 302 -24.15 4.98 -8.92
C THR A 302 -24.62 3.75 -8.14
N ASN A 303 -25.42 3.92 -7.08
CA ASN A 303 -25.97 2.87 -6.23
C ASN A 303 -24.92 1.92 -5.61
N GLN A 304 -23.68 2.41 -5.42
CA GLN A 304 -22.62 1.66 -4.75
C GLN A 304 -22.74 1.71 -3.23
N ILE A 305 -23.39 2.74 -2.68
CA ILE A 305 -23.78 2.83 -1.27
C ILE A 305 -25.26 3.21 -1.19
N PRO A 306 -26.00 2.70 -0.18
CA PRO A 306 -27.45 2.88 -0.08
C PRO A 306 -27.86 4.29 0.34
N ASN A 307 -27.01 4.99 1.08
CA ASN A 307 -27.27 6.31 1.63
C ASN A 307 -26.08 7.24 1.37
N ARG A 308 -26.32 8.55 1.32
CA ARG A 308 -25.23 9.54 1.31
C ARG A 308 -24.42 9.44 2.59
N ALA A 309 -23.11 9.39 2.46
CA ALA A 309 -22.15 9.35 3.57
C ALA A 309 -21.28 10.60 3.55
N LYS A 310 -20.88 11.09 4.74
CA LYS A 310 -19.94 12.19 4.88
C LYS A 310 -18.51 11.66 4.96
N ALA A 311 -17.54 12.40 4.42
CA ALA A 311 -16.13 12.02 4.39
C ALA A 311 -15.57 11.67 5.79
N ASN A 312 -15.95 12.40 6.84
CA ASN A 312 -15.51 12.15 8.22
C ASN A 312 -16.04 10.83 8.81
N LEU A 313 -17.08 10.24 8.22
CA LEU A 313 -17.55 8.91 8.61
C LEU A 313 -16.52 7.84 8.22
N VAL A 314 -15.87 8.00 7.08
CA VAL A 314 -15.06 6.96 6.43
C VAL A 314 -13.55 7.20 6.56
N MET A 315 -13.10 8.39 7.00
CA MET A 315 -11.68 8.70 7.19
C MET A 315 -11.41 9.47 8.50
N ASP A 316 -10.16 9.34 8.99
CA ASP A 316 -9.57 10.10 10.10
C ASP A 316 -8.08 10.30 9.83
N LEU A 317 -7.67 11.49 9.42
CA LEU A 317 -6.28 11.82 9.08
C LEU A 317 -5.51 12.45 10.25
N SER A 318 -6.05 12.50 11.45
CA SER A 318 -5.43 13.14 12.62
C SER A 318 -4.05 12.56 12.99
N LEU A 319 -3.79 11.27 12.68
CA LEU A 319 -2.47 10.66 12.87
C LEU A 319 -1.44 11.12 11.82
N VAL A 320 -1.90 11.42 10.60
CA VAL A 320 -1.05 12.05 9.57
C VAL A 320 -0.65 13.45 10.02
N ASP A 321 -1.61 14.23 10.55
CA ASP A 321 -1.36 15.58 11.07
C ASP A 321 -0.31 15.56 12.20
N GLN A 322 -0.46 14.64 13.16
CA GLN A 322 0.49 14.47 14.27
C GLN A 322 1.90 14.06 13.81
N ALA A 323 2.00 13.19 12.79
CA ALA A 323 3.28 12.75 12.27
C ALA A 323 4.03 13.86 11.50
N GLN A 324 3.31 14.81 10.90
CA GLN A 324 3.89 15.95 10.17
C GLN A 324 4.43 17.04 11.13
N VAL A 325 3.80 17.24 12.29
CA VAL A 325 4.26 18.22 13.30
C VAL A 325 5.58 17.78 13.97
N ARG A 326 5.90 16.47 13.93
CA ARG A 326 7.13 15.91 14.53
C ARG A 326 8.34 15.90 13.60
N LYS A 327 8.20 16.31 12.34
CA LYS A 327 9.29 16.49 11.35
C LYS A 327 9.82 17.91 11.37
#